data_86b34da888fa8a52f02ba0a4e1f18524
#
_entry.id   86b34da888fa8a52f02ba0a4e1f18524
#
_cell.length_a   1.000
_cell.length_b   1.000
_cell.length_c   1.000
_cell.angle_alpha   90.00
_cell.angle_beta   90.00
_cell.angle_gamma   90.00
#
_symmetry.space_group_name_H-M   'P 1'
#
loop_
_entity.id
_entity.type
_entity.pdbx_description
1 polymer ?
#
loop_
_entity_poly.entity_id
_entity_poly.type
_entity_poly.pdbx_seq_one_letter_code
_entity_poly.pdbx_strand_id
1 'polypeptide(L)'
;DTPSADGYYIYKVVPYNASGDGVYKEYAAFVGEDLPGEPQNVTVSAIGANATISWQAPAAGQQGGYFDAASLKYDVVRMPDNVTIVSGTTSTSVTDAVSETKGYTYVVTPENRKGKGTAATSNSLSFGPEGNIPFTSSLQTKEEFERWLVVDKNEDGGTWYFDDQTNTTTYGRTNNDADDWLYTPAFTFDKNKEYQVRYTYWTINWVFDNMEPIWEKMRVMLCQEPVNTGK
;
A
#
# COMPACT_ATOMS: atom_id res chain seq x y z
N ASP A 1 -28.28 1.13 31.77
CA ASP A 1 -29.17 0.49 30.80
C ASP A 1 -28.43 -0.69 30.15
N THR A 2 -29.16 -1.80 29.96
CA THR A 2 -28.65 -3.02 29.31
C THR A 2 -29.64 -3.43 28.22
N PRO A 3 -29.49 -2.87 27.01
CA PRO A 3 -30.34 -3.26 25.91
C PRO A 3 -30.25 -4.77 25.60
N SER A 4 -31.35 -5.35 25.14
CA SER A 4 -31.46 -6.79 24.90
C SER A 4 -30.79 -7.24 23.60
N ALA A 5 -30.36 -6.30 22.77
CA ALA A 5 -29.67 -6.55 21.50
C ALA A 5 -28.57 -5.52 21.29
N ASP A 6 -27.52 -5.94 20.54
CA ASP A 6 -26.49 -5.04 20.09
C ASP A 6 -27.07 -4.08 19.02
N GLY A 7 -26.65 -2.83 19.03
CA GLY A 7 -27.13 -1.85 18.05
C GLY A 7 -26.99 -0.40 18.48
N TYR A 8 -27.45 0.49 17.60
CA TYR A 8 -27.51 1.91 17.91
C TYR A 8 -28.71 2.25 18.78
N TYR A 9 -28.44 2.98 19.85
CA TYR A 9 -29.45 3.50 20.77
C TYR A 9 -29.28 5.00 20.93
N ILE A 10 -30.41 5.70 21.03
CA ILE A 10 -30.44 7.13 21.33
C ILE A 10 -30.84 7.29 22.79
N TYR A 11 -29.93 7.81 23.61
CA TYR A 11 -30.17 8.14 24.99
C TYR A 11 -30.62 9.59 25.11
N LYS A 12 -31.81 9.78 25.66
CA LYS A 12 -32.37 11.10 25.94
C LYS A 12 -32.27 11.40 27.45
N VAL A 13 -31.47 12.42 27.77
CA VAL A 13 -31.30 12.89 29.14
C VAL A 13 -32.15 14.14 29.34
N VAL A 14 -33.09 14.08 30.24
CA VAL A 14 -34.01 15.18 30.54
C VAL A 14 -33.76 15.60 32.00
N PRO A 15 -33.23 16.81 32.27
CA PRO A 15 -33.19 17.33 33.65
C PRO A 15 -34.61 17.74 34.06
N TYR A 16 -34.93 17.54 35.34
CA TYR A 16 -36.23 17.94 35.87
C TYR A 16 -36.11 18.50 37.26
N ASN A 17 -37.09 19.36 37.64
CA ASN A 17 -37.25 19.87 39.00
C ASN A 17 -38.73 20.00 39.37
N ALA A 18 -39.02 20.63 40.50
CA ALA A 18 -40.42 20.81 40.96
C ALA A 18 -41.27 21.68 39.99
N SER A 19 -40.67 22.43 39.10
CA SER A 19 -41.36 23.26 38.09
C SER A 19 -41.57 22.56 36.77
N GLY A 20 -41.05 21.32 36.61
CA GLY A 20 -41.22 20.52 35.39
C GLY A 20 -39.88 20.13 34.72
N ASP A 21 -40.01 19.57 33.53
CA ASP A 21 -38.90 19.10 32.72
C ASP A 21 -38.15 20.25 32.04
N GLY A 22 -36.81 20.16 32.03
CA GLY A 22 -35.92 21.04 31.30
C GLY A 22 -35.65 20.57 29.86
N VAL A 23 -34.79 21.29 29.17
CA VAL A 23 -34.39 20.96 27.80
C VAL A 23 -33.53 19.67 27.83
N TYR A 24 -33.95 18.68 27.07
CA TYR A 24 -33.24 17.43 26.95
C TYR A 24 -32.01 17.54 26.03
N LYS A 25 -31.08 16.61 26.23
CA LYS A 25 -30.03 16.30 25.28
C LYS A 25 -30.12 14.84 24.84
N GLU A 26 -29.80 14.61 23.57
CA GLU A 26 -29.72 13.27 23.01
C GLU A 26 -28.27 12.90 22.72
N TYR A 27 -27.93 11.64 22.92
CA TYR A 27 -26.65 11.04 22.60
C TYR A 27 -26.91 9.69 21.96
N ALA A 28 -26.35 9.52 20.73
CA ALA A 28 -26.42 8.24 20.04
C ALA A 28 -25.14 7.45 20.32
N ALA A 29 -25.29 6.18 20.71
CA ALA A 29 -24.16 5.27 20.94
C ALA A 29 -24.50 3.87 20.43
N PHE A 30 -23.50 3.17 19.94
CA PHE A 30 -23.59 1.74 19.71
C PHE A 30 -23.39 1.03 21.05
N VAL A 31 -24.33 0.15 21.39
CA VAL A 31 -24.30 -0.64 22.63
C VAL A 31 -24.20 -2.12 22.28
N GLY A 32 -23.38 -2.85 23.03
CA GLY A 32 -23.07 -4.25 22.78
C GLY A 32 -21.71 -4.44 22.13
N GLU A 33 -21.47 -5.65 21.64
CA GLU A 33 -20.22 -5.95 20.95
C GLU A 33 -20.32 -5.62 19.47
N ASP A 34 -19.42 -4.73 19.03
CA ASP A 34 -19.32 -4.26 17.66
C ASP A 34 -18.39 -5.16 16.82
N LEU A 35 -18.50 -5.07 15.50
CA LEU A 35 -17.47 -5.60 14.61
C LEU A 35 -16.18 -4.77 14.76
N PRO A 36 -15.00 -5.37 14.60
CA PRO A 36 -13.76 -4.61 14.68
C PRO A 36 -13.69 -3.52 13.60
N GLY A 37 -13.19 -2.36 13.95
CA GLY A 37 -12.84 -1.33 13.00
C GLY A 37 -11.60 -1.70 12.18
N GLU A 38 -11.04 -0.74 11.48
CA GLU A 38 -9.88 -0.91 10.60
C GLU A 38 -8.58 -1.07 11.41
N PRO A 39 -7.73 -2.09 11.09
CA PRO A 39 -6.38 -2.19 11.64
C PRO A 39 -5.57 -0.92 11.34
N GLN A 40 -4.75 -0.49 12.29
CA GLN A 40 -3.98 0.73 12.17
C GLN A 40 -2.54 0.43 11.70
N ASN A 41 -1.95 1.38 10.96
CA ASN A 41 -0.53 1.34 10.57
C ASN A 41 -0.15 0.02 9.89
N VAL A 42 -0.98 -0.47 8.97
CA VAL A 42 -0.64 -1.66 8.18
C VAL A 42 0.51 -1.32 7.23
N THR A 43 1.65 -1.98 7.42
CA THR A 43 2.86 -1.72 6.65
C THR A 43 3.49 -3.02 6.16
N VAL A 44 4.16 -2.94 5.01
CA VAL A 44 5.05 -4.00 4.52
C VAL A 44 6.45 -3.46 4.36
N SER A 45 7.43 -4.26 4.79
CA SER A 45 8.86 -4.10 4.50
C SER A 45 9.40 -5.42 3.95
N ALA A 46 10.46 -5.38 3.14
CA ALA A 46 11.01 -6.60 2.57
C ALA A 46 12.54 -6.56 2.47
N ILE A 47 13.17 -7.73 2.54
CA ILE A 47 14.58 -7.96 2.24
C ILE A 47 14.63 -9.12 1.25
N GLY A 48 15.11 -8.84 0.02
CA GLY A 48 15.05 -9.81 -1.07
C GLY A 48 13.61 -10.29 -1.29
N ALA A 49 13.40 -11.59 -1.32
CA ALA A 49 12.09 -12.21 -1.52
C ALA A 49 11.23 -12.31 -0.26
N ASN A 50 11.74 -11.89 0.91
CA ASN A 50 11.06 -12.07 2.18
C ASN A 50 10.47 -10.76 2.68
N ALA A 51 9.14 -10.73 2.86
CA ALA A 51 8.42 -9.61 3.41
C ALA A 51 8.06 -9.83 4.88
N THR A 52 7.99 -8.72 5.60
CA THR A 52 7.38 -8.63 6.93
C THR A 52 6.23 -7.65 6.88
N ILE A 53 5.06 -8.12 7.20
CA ILE A 53 3.82 -7.35 7.28
C ILE A 53 3.52 -7.12 8.76
N SER A 54 3.24 -5.88 9.15
CA SER A 54 2.91 -5.53 10.52
C SER A 54 1.76 -4.52 10.59
N TRP A 55 1.03 -4.56 11.68
CA TRP A 55 -0.10 -3.67 11.93
C TRP A 55 -0.34 -3.49 13.42
N GLN A 56 -1.25 -2.60 13.76
CA GLN A 56 -1.79 -2.43 15.10
C GLN A 56 -3.27 -2.81 15.11
N ALA A 57 -3.77 -3.22 16.27
CA ALA A 57 -5.18 -3.52 16.44
C ALA A 57 -6.05 -2.28 16.13
N PRO A 58 -7.30 -2.49 15.67
CA PRO A 58 -8.27 -1.42 15.56
C PRO A 58 -8.39 -0.59 16.83
N ALA A 59 -8.51 0.72 16.68
CA ALA A 59 -8.69 1.62 17.85
C ALA A 59 -10.12 1.61 18.41
N ALA A 60 -11.11 1.24 17.58
CA ALA A 60 -12.53 1.20 17.95
C ALA A 60 -13.26 0.19 17.06
N GLY A 61 -14.47 -0.18 17.44
CA GLY A 61 -15.39 -0.92 16.59
C GLY A 61 -15.84 -0.11 15.37
N GLN A 62 -16.41 -0.78 14.37
CA GLN A 62 -16.89 -0.14 13.12
C GLN A 62 -17.89 0.98 13.37
N GLN A 63 -18.71 0.83 14.42
CA GLN A 63 -19.75 1.77 14.81
C GLN A 63 -19.32 2.64 16.01
N GLY A 64 -18.04 2.59 16.39
CA GLY A 64 -17.52 3.21 17.60
C GLY A 64 -17.90 2.48 18.89
N GLY A 65 -18.44 1.27 18.77
CA GLY A 65 -18.83 0.42 19.90
C GLY A 65 -17.66 -0.34 20.50
N TYR A 66 -17.97 -1.07 21.57
CA TYR A 66 -17.01 -1.94 22.24
C TYR A 66 -16.73 -3.21 21.43
N PHE A 67 -15.50 -3.65 21.41
CA PHE A 67 -15.10 -5.01 21.03
C PHE A 67 -13.98 -5.51 21.95
N ASP A 68 -13.89 -6.83 22.13
CA ASP A 68 -12.81 -7.42 22.90
C ASP A 68 -11.54 -7.56 22.06
N ALA A 69 -10.57 -6.69 22.29
CA ALA A 69 -9.29 -6.68 21.59
C ALA A 69 -8.47 -7.97 21.79
N ALA A 70 -8.66 -8.68 22.94
CA ALA A 70 -7.95 -9.93 23.22
C ALA A 70 -8.47 -11.11 22.39
N SER A 71 -9.70 -11.02 21.88
CA SER A 71 -10.32 -12.05 21.04
C SER A 71 -10.05 -11.89 19.54
N LEU A 72 -9.39 -10.80 19.14
CA LEU A 72 -9.15 -10.49 17.73
C LEU A 72 -8.27 -11.54 17.04
N LYS A 73 -8.70 -11.89 15.84
CA LYS A 73 -7.94 -12.64 14.85
C LYS A 73 -7.83 -11.83 13.58
N TYR A 74 -6.87 -12.18 12.74
CA TYR A 74 -6.63 -11.47 11.50
C TYR A 74 -6.44 -12.47 10.34
N ASP A 75 -7.02 -12.13 9.19
CA ASP A 75 -6.69 -12.72 7.91
C ASP A 75 -5.77 -11.76 7.17
N VAL A 76 -4.75 -12.29 6.50
CA VAL A 76 -3.84 -11.50 5.67
C VAL A 76 -3.80 -12.09 4.27
N VAL A 77 -4.11 -11.26 3.28
CA VAL A 77 -4.14 -11.62 1.86
C VAL A 77 -3.18 -10.74 1.08
N ARG A 78 -2.32 -11.37 0.28
CA ARG A 78 -1.42 -10.68 -0.64
C ARG A 78 -2.13 -10.35 -1.95
N MET A 79 -1.89 -9.15 -2.46
CA MET A 79 -2.36 -8.69 -3.76
C MET A 79 -1.15 -8.38 -4.67
N PRO A 80 -1.25 -8.50 -6.01
CA PRO A 80 -2.48 -8.70 -6.79
C PRO A 80 -2.89 -10.17 -6.98
N ASP A 81 -2.08 -11.13 -6.54
CA ASP A 81 -2.29 -12.56 -6.82
C ASP A 81 -3.32 -13.24 -5.90
N ASN A 82 -3.89 -12.49 -4.96
CA ASN A 82 -4.95 -12.92 -4.05
C ASN A 82 -4.58 -14.17 -3.22
N VAL A 83 -3.32 -14.25 -2.78
CA VAL A 83 -2.83 -15.37 -1.97
C VAL A 83 -3.09 -15.11 -0.49
N THR A 84 -3.78 -16.03 0.17
CA THR A 84 -3.94 -15.98 1.63
C THR A 84 -2.62 -16.39 2.30
N ILE A 85 -2.01 -15.46 3.03
CA ILE A 85 -0.76 -15.68 3.76
C ILE A 85 -1.04 -16.35 5.09
N VAL A 86 -2.05 -15.89 5.79
CA VAL A 86 -2.51 -16.48 7.04
C VAL A 86 -3.98 -16.20 7.25
N SER A 87 -4.68 -17.12 7.90
CA SER A 87 -6.06 -16.93 8.33
C SER A 87 -6.18 -17.21 9.83
N GLY A 88 -6.89 -16.32 10.53
CA GLY A 88 -7.22 -16.45 11.95
C GLY A 88 -6.02 -16.30 12.91
N THR A 89 -4.96 -15.60 12.51
CA THR A 89 -3.81 -15.33 13.41
C THR A 89 -4.18 -14.32 14.50
N THR A 90 -3.63 -14.51 15.70
CA THR A 90 -3.70 -13.53 16.79
C THR A 90 -2.47 -12.62 16.82
N SER A 91 -1.47 -12.90 15.99
CA SER A 91 -0.29 -12.06 15.85
C SER A 91 -0.64 -10.77 15.10
N THR A 92 0.07 -9.70 15.40
CA THR A 92 0.01 -8.43 14.66
C THR A 92 1.17 -8.26 13.68
N SER A 93 1.85 -9.35 13.37
CA SER A 93 2.87 -9.42 12.32
C SER A 93 2.93 -10.82 11.72
N VAL A 94 3.19 -10.89 10.42
CA VAL A 94 3.43 -12.13 9.68
C VAL A 94 4.54 -11.93 8.67
N THR A 95 5.14 -13.03 8.22
CA THR A 95 6.12 -13.03 7.14
C THR A 95 5.57 -13.73 5.91
N ASP A 96 6.01 -13.29 4.75
CA ASP A 96 5.69 -13.90 3.45
C ASP A 96 6.95 -14.03 2.62
N ALA A 97 6.99 -15.02 1.73
CA ALA A 97 8.08 -15.21 0.78
C ALA A 97 7.50 -15.32 -0.64
N VAL A 98 7.99 -14.47 -1.54
CA VAL A 98 7.52 -14.42 -2.92
C VAL A 98 8.54 -15.06 -3.86
N SER A 99 8.05 -15.66 -4.95
CA SER A 99 8.87 -16.28 -5.99
C SER A 99 9.13 -15.40 -7.20
N GLU A 100 8.44 -14.26 -7.29
CA GLU A 100 8.52 -13.32 -8.40
C GLU A 100 8.69 -11.91 -7.89
N THR A 101 9.43 -11.10 -8.64
CA THR A 101 9.55 -9.66 -8.35
C THR A 101 8.34 -8.93 -8.94
N LYS A 102 7.51 -8.38 -8.07
CA LYS A 102 6.30 -7.61 -8.41
C LYS A 102 6.03 -6.56 -7.34
N GLY A 103 5.16 -5.60 -7.65
CA GLY A 103 4.56 -4.74 -6.65
C GLY A 103 3.50 -5.51 -5.86
N TYR A 104 3.65 -5.58 -4.54
CA TYR A 104 2.72 -6.26 -3.65
C TYR A 104 2.13 -5.30 -2.63
N THR A 105 0.87 -5.55 -2.29
CA THR A 105 0.19 -4.98 -1.12
C THR A 105 -0.42 -6.09 -0.31
N TYR A 106 -0.72 -5.84 0.95
CA TYR A 106 -1.33 -6.81 1.85
C TYR A 106 -2.58 -6.24 2.48
N VAL A 107 -3.65 -6.99 2.37
CA VAL A 107 -4.95 -6.65 2.97
C VAL A 107 -5.07 -7.41 4.29
N VAL A 108 -5.21 -6.68 5.38
CA VAL A 108 -5.38 -7.22 6.73
C VAL A 108 -6.82 -7.01 7.17
N THR A 109 -7.53 -8.09 7.44
CA THR A 109 -8.93 -8.09 7.86
C THR A 109 -9.03 -8.59 9.30
N PRO A 110 -9.47 -7.78 10.27
CA PRO A 110 -9.69 -8.21 11.64
C PRO A 110 -11.00 -8.97 11.74
N GLU A 111 -11.07 -9.90 12.68
CA GLU A 111 -12.26 -10.69 12.97
C GLU A 111 -12.41 -10.88 14.48
N ASN A 112 -13.61 -10.78 15.01
CA ASN A 112 -14.00 -11.19 16.35
C ASN A 112 -15.13 -12.22 16.27
N ARG A 113 -15.71 -12.59 17.41
CA ARG A 113 -16.83 -13.56 17.45
C ARG A 113 -18.11 -13.10 16.73
N LYS A 114 -18.24 -11.81 16.44
CA LYS A 114 -19.37 -11.24 15.69
C LYS A 114 -19.16 -11.35 14.18
N GLY A 115 -17.90 -11.44 13.74
CA GLY A 115 -17.54 -11.57 12.32
C GLY A 115 -16.36 -10.71 11.93
N LYS A 116 -16.18 -10.56 10.60
CA LYS A 116 -15.10 -9.77 10.00
C LYS A 116 -15.41 -8.28 10.07
N GLY A 117 -14.41 -7.52 10.47
CA GLY A 117 -14.42 -6.08 10.52
C GLY A 117 -13.98 -5.42 9.22
N THR A 118 -13.64 -4.14 9.29
CA THR A 118 -13.13 -3.36 8.15
C THR A 118 -11.68 -3.72 7.87
N ALA A 119 -11.37 -4.02 6.62
CA ALA A 119 -10.01 -4.34 6.20
C ALA A 119 -9.18 -3.07 5.98
N ALA A 120 -7.87 -3.17 6.22
CA ALA A 120 -6.88 -2.16 5.86
C ALA A 120 -5.83 -2.74 4.90
N THR A 121 -5.29 -1.88 4.03
CA THR A 121 -4.27 -2.25 3.05
C THR A 121 -2.94 -1.59 3.40
N SER A 122 -1.84 -2.34 3.24
CA SER A 122 -0.48 -1.83 3.44
C SER A 122 -0.08 -0.81 2.35
N ASN A 123 1.06 -0.14 2.56
CA ASN A 123 1.78 0.48 1.46
C ASN A 123 2.06 -0.55 0.34
N SER A 124 2.21 -0.08 -0.90
CA SER A 124 2.72 -0.90 -2.00
C SER A 124 4.25 -0.99 -1.91
N LEU A 125 4.79 -2.18 -2.12
CA LEU A 125 6.24 -2.40 -2.15
C LEU A 125 6.57 -3.41 -3.25
N SER A 126 7.53 -3.05 -4.12
CA SER A 126 8.08 -4.02 -5.08
C SER A 126 9.24 -4.75 -4.44
N PHE A 127 9.14 -6.08 -4.42
CA PHE A 127 10.21 -6.94 -3.90
C PHE A 127 10.11 -8.34 -4.53
N GLY A 128 11.15 -9.12 -4.37
CA GLY A 128 11.20 -10.48 -4.90
C GLY A 128 12.60 -11.06 -4.82
N PRO A 129 12.81 -12.22 -5.43
CA PRO A 129 14.13 -12.81 -5.55
C PRO A 129 15.11 -11.82 -6.17
N GLU A 130 16.34 -11.81 -5.64
CA GLU A 130 17.39 -10.99 -6.22
C GLU A 130 17.64 -11.35 -7.68
N GLY A 131 17.87 -10.34 -8.51
CA GLY A 131 18.25 -10.53 -9.89
C GLY A 131 19.66 -11.13 -10.02
N ASN A 132 19.87 -11.96 -11.02
CA ASN A 132 21.19 -12.48 -11.34
C ASN A 132 22.01 -11.44 -12.13
N ILE A 133 23.30 -11.39 -11.90
CA ILE A 133 24.24 -10.60 -12.70
C ILE A 133 25.04 -11.55 -13.59
N PRO A 134 25.14 -11.30 -14.92
CA PRO A 134 24.65 -10.13 -15.65
C PRO A 134 23.13 -10.11 -15.82
N PHE A 135 22.55 -8.92 -15.70
CA PHE A 135 21.14 -8.66 -15.88
C PHE A 135 20.91 -7.93 -17.21
N THR A 136 19.91 -8.34 -17.93
CA THR A 136 19.49 -7.66 -19.17
C THR A 136 17.97 -7.58 -19.17
N SER A 137 17.44 -6.41 -19.48
CA SER A 137 16.02 -6.18 -19.74
C SER A 137 15.88 -5.25 -20.94
N SER A 138 15.03 -5.64 -21.88
CA SER A 138 14.73 -4.80 -23.04
C SER A 138 13.68 -3.75 -22.73
N LEU A 139 12.87 -3.99 -21.70
CA LEU A 139 11.67 -3.19 -21.37
C LEU A 139 10.70 -3.06 -22.56
N GLN A 140 10.70 -4.05 -23.46
CA GLN A 140 9.87 -4.12 -24.67
C GLN A 140 8.69 -5.08 -24.54
N THR A 141 8.51 -5.66 -23.37
CA THR A 141 7.35 -6.47 -23.04
C THR A 141 6.75 -6.01 -21.72
N LYS A 142 5.43 -6.14 -21.61
CA LYS A 142 4.72 -5.81 -20.39
C LYS A 142 5.22 -6.63 -19.20
N GLU A 143 5.52 -7.92 -19.43
CA GLU A 143 6.06 -8.82 -18.40
C GLU A 143 7.42 -8.32 -17.86
N GLU A 144 8.31 -7.84 -18.73
CA GLU A 144 9.57 -7.24 -18.29
C GLU A 144 9.35 -5.95 -17.51
N PHE A 145 8.45 -5.09 -17.99
CA PHE A 145 8.12 -3.84 -17.31
C PHE A 145 7.53 -4.08 -15.90
N GLU A 146 6.65 -5.05 -15.74
CA GLU A 146 6.01 -5.39 -14.47
C GLU A 146 7.00 -5.90 -13.40
N ARG A 147 8.22 -6.29 -13.80
CA ARG A 147 9.31 -6.63 -12.86
C ARG A 147 10.04 -5.42 -12.31
N TRP A 148 9.78 -4.24 -12.86
CA TRP A 148 10.37 -2.99 -12.41
C TRP A 148 9.40 -2.26 -11.51
N LEU A 149 9.95 -1.56 -10.50
CA LEU A 149 9.12 -0.73 -9.63
C LEU A 149 8.99 0.67 -10.22
N VAL A 150 7.75 1.08 -10.43
CA VAL A 150 7.42 2.47 -10.79
C VAL A 150 7.00 3.20 -9.53
N VAL A 151 7.56 4.39 -9.32
CA VAL A 151 7.21 5.28 -8.22
C VAL A 151 6.91 6.66 -8.80
N ASP A 152 5.64 7.06 -8.72
CA ASP A 152 5.17 8.44 -8.94
C ASP A 152 5.32 9.17 -7.60
N LYS A 153 6.41 9.90 -7.43
CA LYS A 153 6.76 10.47 -6.13
C LYS A 153 6.01 11.76 -5.81
N ASN A 154 5.68 12.53 -6.83
CA ASN A 154 4.92 13.77 -6.69
C ASN A 154 3.41 13.56 -6.80
N GLU A 155 2.96 12.30 -7.05
CA GLU A 155 1.56 11.87 -7.11
C GLU A 155 0.73 12.68 -8.12
N ASP A 156 1.35 13.08 -9.23
CA ASP A 156 0.68 13.90 -10.24
C ASP A 156 0.04 13.10 -11.38
N GLY A 157 0.20 11.77 -11.35
CA GLY A 157 -0.32 10.82 -12.33
C GLY A 157 0.51 10.72 -13.61
N GLY A 158 1.58 11.51 -13.75
CA GLY A 158 2.57 11.34 -14.81
C GLY A 158 3.68 10.43 -14.33
N THR A 159 3.87 9.29 -14.96
CA THR A 159 4.89 8.34 -14.53
C THR A 159 5.29 7.39 -15.65
N TRP A 160 6.16 6.44 -15.36
CA TRP A 160 6.56 5.41 -16.29
C TRP A 160 5.43 4.39 -16.52
N TYR A 161 5.18 4.03 -17.77
CA TYR A 161 4.20 3.01 -18.15
C TYR A 161 4.67 2.21 -19.35
N PHE A 162 4.07 1.04 -19.55
CA PHE A 162 4.26 0.25 -20.75
C PHE A 162 3.21 0.62 -21.79
N ASP A 163 3.67 1.01 -22.97
CA ASP A 163 2.79 1.31 -24.11
C ASP A 163 2.62 0.04 -24.97
N ASP A 164 1.46 -0.57 -24.88
CA ASP A 164 1.09 -1.78 -25.62
C ASP A 164 1.02 -1.55 -27.14
N GLN A 165 0.92 -0.30 -27.61
CA GLN A 165 0.86 0.00 -29.04
C GLN A 165 2.24 0.04 -29.68
N THR A 166 3.20 0.56 -28.95
CA THR A 166 4.59 0.70 -29.43
C THR A 166 5.53 -0.37 -28.90
N ASN A 167 5.08 -1.19 -27.95
CA ASN A 167 5.89 -2.14 -27.19
C ASN A 167 7.12 -1.49 -26.56
N THR A 168 6.93 -0.35 -25.91
CA THR A 168 8.00 0.38 -25.25
C THR A 168 7.62 0.82 -23.85
N THR A 169 8.62 0.88 -22.98
CA THR A 169 8.47 1.57 -21.70
C THR A 169 8.64 3.05 -21.91
N THR A 170 7.61 3.79 -21.58
CA THR A 170 7.48 5.22 -21.88
C THR A 170 7.21 6.01 -20.61
N TYR A 171 7.70 7.24 -20.56
CA TYR A 171 7.37 8.19 -19.51
C TYR A 171 6.14 9.02 -19.92
N GLY A 172 5.11 8.96 -19.11
CA GLY A 172 3.88 9.75 -19.28
C GLY A 172 4.03 11.13 -18.65
N ARG A 173 4.00 12.14 -19.50
CA ARG A 173 4.21 13.52 -19.10
C ARG A 173 2.96 14.17 -18.54
N THR A 174 3.14 14.98 -17.49
CA THR A 174 2.16 15.99 -17.02
C THR A 174 2.70 17.40 -17.22
N ASN A 175 1.99 18.40 -16.72
CA ASN A 175 2.46 19.80 -16.72
C ASN A 175 3.34 20.14 -15.51
N ASN A 176 3.57 19.18 -14.63
CA ASN A 176 4.40 19.33 -13.44
C ASN A 176 5.84 18.89 -13.70
N ASP A 177 6.75 19.27 -12.80
CA ASP A 177 8.11 18.77 -12.83
C ASP A 177 8.13 17.27 -12.54
N ALA A 178 8.85 16.51 -13.35
CA ALA A 178 9.00 15.08 -13.19
C ALA A 178 9.83 14.76 -11.92
N ASP A 179 9.31 13.93 -11.05
CA ASP A 179 10.04 13.31 -9.93
C ASP A 179 9.61 11.84 -9.78
N ASP A 180 9.77 11.09 -10.87
CA ASP A 180 9.30 9.73 -11.02
C ASP A 180 10.45 8.78 -11.25
N TRP A 181 10.35 7.62 -10.66
CA TRP A 181 11.42 6.65 -10.63
C TRP A 181 11.00 5.32 -11.23
N LEU A 182 11.91 4.73 -11.98
CA LEU A 182 11.83 3.37 -12.49
C LEU A 182 13.00 2.57 -11.92
N TYR A 183 12.72 1.66 -10.99
CA TYR A 183 13.74 0.86 -10.32
C TYR A 183 13.85 -0.52 -10.93
N THR A 184 15.07 -0.98 -11.12
CA THR A 184 15.37 -2.39 -11.43
C THR A 184 15.02 -3.30 -10.24
N PRO A 185 14.94 -4.62 -10.42
CA PRO A 185 15.07 -5.56 -9.31
C PRO A 185 16.35 -5.29 -8.48
N ALA A 186 16.35 -5.70 -7.23
CA ALA A 186 17.53 -5.62 -6.38
C ALA A 186 18.63 -6.58 -6.87
N PHE A 187 19.89 -6.21 -6.66
CA PHE A 187 21.04 -7.04 -6.96
C PHE A 187 22.02 -7.06 -5.81
N THR A 188 22.64 -8.23 -5.57
CA THR A 188 23.79 -8.33 -4.68
C THR A 188 25.07 -8.16 -5.47
N PHE A 189 25.89 -7.17 -5.11
CA PHE A 189 27.17 -6.89 -5.73
C PHE A 189 28.32 -7.48 -4.90
N ASP A 190 29.22 -8.21 -5.54
CA ASP A 190 30.48 -8.65 -4.94
C ASP A 190 31.46 -7.47 -4.88
N LYS A 191 31.87 -7.07 -3.68
CA LYS A 191 32.79 -5.94 -3.46
C LYS A 191 34.15 -6.06 -4.13
N ASN A 192 34.52 -7.27 -4.60
CA ASN A 192 35.80 -7.54 -5.28
C ASN A 192 35.66 -7.54 -6.81
N LYS A 193 34.49 -7.19 -7.35
CA LYS A 193 34.23 -7.13 -8.79
C LYS A 193 33.87 -5.73 -9.24
N GLU A 194 34.19 -5.45 -10.47
CA GLU A 194 33.72 -4.23 -11.15
C GLU A 194 32.46 -4.55 -11.95
N TYR A 195 31.52 -3.62 -11.96
CA TYR A 195 30.26 -3.74 -12.65
C TYR A 195 30.06 -2.57 -13.59
N GLN A 196 29.45 -2.82 -14.73
CA GLN A 196 29.12 -1.80 -15.71
C GLN A 196 27.61 -1.81 -15.95
N VAL A 197 26.98 -0.64 -15.88
CA VAL A 197 25.59 -0.41 -16.30
C VAL A 197 25.60 0.17 -17.71
N ARG A 198 24.84 -0.44 -18.60
CA ARG A 198 24.58 0.08 -19.95
C ARG A 198 23.07 0.22 -20.11
N TYR A 199 22.63 1.33 -20.69
CA TYR A 199 21.24 1.56 -21.00
C TYR A 199 21.12 2.35 -22.29
N THR A 200 20.00 2.19 -22.96
CA THR A 200 19.64 2.94 -24.16
C THR A 200 18.33 3.67 -23.90
N TYR A 201 18.29 4.92 -24.23
CA TYR A 201 17.07 5.71 -24.20
C TYR A 201 17.01 6.62 -25.42
N TRP A 202 15.83 7.05 -25.77
CA TRP A 202 15.62 8.10 -26.76
C TRP A 202 14.52 9.02 -26.30
N THR A 203 14.62 10.27 -26.72
CA THR A 203 13.62 11.30 -26.48
C THR A 203 12.98 11.69 -27.80
N ILE A 204 11.68 11.97 -27.77
CA ILE A 204 10.98 12.53 -28.93
C ILE A 204 11.06 14.04 -28.80
N ASN A 205 11.85 14.66 -29.67
CA ASN A 205 11.85 16.12 -29.79
C ASN A 205 10.67 16.55 -30.67
N TRP A 206 9.60 17.02 -30.02
CA TRP A 206 8.58 17.78 -30.73
C TRP A 206 9.06 19.22 -30.87
N VAL A 207 9.55 19.57 -32.07
CA VAL A 207 9.82 20.95 -32.41
C VAL A 207 8.53 21.51 -32.98
N PHE A 208 7.80 22.27 -32.21
CA PHE A 208 6.74 23.13 -32.74
C PHE A 208 7.37 24.41 -33.29
N ASP A 209 6.93 24.84 -34.46
CA ASP A 209 7.39 26.13 -35.04
C ASP A 209 7.26 27.23 -33.98
N ASN A 210 8.40 27.88 -33.66
CA ASN A 210 8.55 28.98 -32.70
C ASN A 210 8.59 28.63 -31.22
N MET A 211 8.84 27.37 -30.80
CA MET A 211 9.12 27.02 -29.42
C MET A 211 10.59 26.62 -29.25
N GLU A 212 11.18 27.01 -28.12
CA GLU A 212 12.48 26.51 -27.70
C GLU A 212 12.42 24.99 -27.49
N PRO A 213 13.45 24.24 -27.89
CA PRO A 213 13.48 22.80 -27.68
C PRO A 213 13.41 22.47 -26.20
N ILE A 214 12.48 21.61 -25.81
CA ILE A 214 12.35 21.10 -24.45
C ILE A 214 13.35 19.95 -24.29
N TRP A 215 14.33 20.14 -23.41
CA TRP A 215 15.33 19.12 -23.09
C TRP A 215 14.87 18.28 -21.91
N GLU A 216 14.53 17.03 -22.18
CA GLU A 216 14.28 16.06 -21.11
C GLU A 216 15.60 15.58 -20.50
N LYS A 217 15.62 15.44 -19.19
CA LYS A 217 16.79 14.94 -18.43
C LYS A 217 16.44 13.66 -17.72
N MET A 218 17.28 12.64 -17.89
CA MET A 218 17.19 11.39 -17.16
C MET A 218 18.42 11.24 -16.28
N ARG A 219 18.25 10.74 -15.06
CA ARG A 219 19.35 10.36 -14.16
C ARG A 219 19.31 8.84 -13.94
N VAL A 220 20.48 8.22 -13.96
CA VAL A 220 20.65 6.84 -13.52
C VAL A 220 21.40 6.86 -12.21
N MET A 221 20.85 6.20 -11.20
CA MET A 221 21.38 6.22 -9.83
C MET A 221 21.49 4.80 -9.30
N LEU A 222 22.50 4.55 -8.46
CA LEU A 222 22.60 3.35 -7.65
C LEU A 222 22.05 3.64 -6.26
N CYS A 223 21.05 2.87 -5.83
CA CYS A 223 20.44 2.99 -4.52
C CYS A 223 20.80 1.78 -3.67
N GLN A 224 21.12 1.99 -2.39
CA GLN A 224 21.43 0.89 -1.45
C GLN A 224 20.17 0.23 -0.90
N GLU A 225 19.06 0.95 -0.87
CA GLU A 225 17.76 0.43 -0.48
C GLU A 225 16.73 0.87 -1.52
N PRO A 226 15.66 0.08 -1.75
CA PRO A 226 14.52 0.62 -2.46
C PRO A 226 14.07 1.83 -1.66
N VAL A 227 14.23 3.00 -2.25
CA VAL A 227 13.84 4.25 -1.58
C VAL A 227 12.34 4.17 -1.39
N ASN A 228 11.94 3.74 -0.20
CA ASN A 228 10.57 3.88 0.23
C ASN A 228 10.35 5.38 0.44
N THR A 229 9.98 6.06 -0.62
CA THR A 229 9.72 7.49 -0.63
C THR A 229 8.34 7.84 -0.09
N GLY A 230 7.70 6.87 0.52
CA GLY A 230 6.57 7.14 1.38
C GLY A 230 7.04 8.01 2.55
N LYS A 231 6.72 9.29 2.51
CA LYS A 231 6.66 10.04 3.75
C LYS A 231 5.66 9.41 4.65
#